data_006ad3359c0e4e2e7148a78f63f8a7ff
#
_entry.id   006ad3359c0e4e2e7148a78f63f8a7ff
#
_cell.length_a   1.000
_cell.length_b   1.000
_cell.length_c   1.000
_cell.angle_alpha   90.00
_cell.angle_beta   90.00
_cell.angle_gamma   90.00
#
_symmetry.space_group_name_H-M   'P 1'
#
loop_
_entity.id
_entity.type
_entity.pdbx_description
1 polymer ?
#
loop_
_entity_poly.entity_id
_entity_poly.type
_entity_poly.pdbx_seq_one_letter_code
_entity_poly.pdbx_strand_id
1 'polypeptide(L)'
;MQPETRYARLGGDRIAYQVIGHGPPDLVLTTGNFSHVDIAWEEPGLALFLRSLASFCRLILFDRRGMGASDPLPPGPLPLWESYAEELAAVLDEVGSERAAILAEGDAGPTAIFFAATKPDRTSALVLANTAARFVAADDYPIGIPAEVGEAILEQFDQGWGTDVLLATGLPSRAGDERFRRWYAKMQRAGASPRGAQPFLRAILAVDVRPTLPLVQAPTLVLHRRDVQFLPVAHGRYLAEHIPGAKLVELPGADAPLAWETPELALDLIEEFLTGVRRTAEPSRVLATVLFTDIVGSTELASRLGDRRWRELLELHDELARQAVEEAGGQVVKTTGDGILATFDGPGRAMRCAVALRDQLRGIRVQIRAGLHTGEVELRDGDVGGIAVHIAARVMGAAGPGEILTSRTVRDLVVGSSIVLEDRGMQPLKGVEGAWQLFAVVGS
;
A
#
# COMPACT_ATOMS: atom_id res chain seq x y z
N MET A 1 -7.73 12.59 -12.47
CA MET A 1 -7.09 13.77 -13.11
C MET A 1 -5.93 14.15 -12.23
N GLN A 2 -4.76 14.46 -12.79
CA GLN A 2 -3.61 14.97 -12.05
C GLN A 2 -3.89 16.42 -11.65
N PRO A 3 -3.56 16.84 -10.40
CA PRO A 3 -3.76 18.21 -9.98
C PRO A 3 -2.83 19.17 -10.72
N GLU A 4 -3.23 20.45 -10.76
CA GLU A 4 -2.42 21.51 -11.37
C GLU A 4 -1.27 21.90 -10.44
N THR A 5 -0.05 21.98 -10.96
CA THR A 5 1.13 22.50 -10.24
C THR A 5 1.14 24.01 -10.29
N ARG A 6 1.24 24.65 -9.13
CA ARG A 6 1.32 26.10 -8.92
C ARG A 6 2.56 26.44 -8.13
N TYR A 7 2.85 27.72 -7.96
CA TYR A 7 4.08 28.19 -7.34
C TYR A 7 3.80 29.25 -6.27
N ALA A 8 4.16 28.94 -5.02
CA ALA A 8 4.27 29.92 -3.95
C ALA A 8 5.58 30.71 -4.09
N ARG A 9 5.60 31.92 -3.54
CA ARG A 9 6.77 32.81 -3.57
C ARG A 9 7.42 32.90 -2.20
N LEU A 10 8.72 32.71 -2.16
CA LEU A 10 9.53 32.98 -0.97
C LEU A 10 10.74 33.84 -1.39
N GLY A 11 10.65 35.15 -1.14
CA GLY A 11 11.63 36.10 -1.68
C GLY A 11 11.64 36.10 -3.21
N GLY A 12 12.77 35.72 -3.81
CA GLY A 12 12.94 35.59 -5.27
C GLY A 12 12.61 34.18 -5.81
N ASP A 13 12.50 33.19 -4.93
CA ASP A 13 12.37 31.78 -5.29
C ASP A 13 10.91 31.36 -5.44
N ARG A 14 10.69 30.27 -6.19
CA ARG A 14 9.41 29.63 -6.45
C ARG A 14 9.38 28.25 -5.82
N ILE A 15 8.32 27.95 -5.10
CA ILE A 15 8.06 26.67 -4.44
C ILE A 15 6.86 26.02 -5.10
N ALA A 16 7.10 24.91 -5.82
CA ALA A 16 6.05 24.18 -6.50
C ALA A 16 5.13 23.48 -5.48
N TYR A 17 3.82 23.63 -5.67
CA TYR A 17 2.82 22.98 -4.82
C TYR A 17 1.59 22.54 -5.63
N GLN A 18 0.83 21.63 -5.05
CA GLN A 18 -0.47 21.17 -5.53
C GLN A 18 -1.46 21.12 -4.39
N VAL A 19 -2.75 21.35 -4.69
CA VAL A 19 -3.85 21.26 -3.74
C VAL A 19 -4.90 20.30 -4.28
N ILE A 20 -5.33 19.35 -3.45
CA ILE A 20 -6.28 18.29 -3.82
C ILE A 20 -7.31 18.13 -2.69
N GLY A 21 -8.54 17.80 -3.07
CA GLY A 21 -9.62 17.62 -2.09
C GLY A 21 -10.17 18.94 -1.58
N HIS A 22 -10.94 18.87 -0.51
CA HIS A 22 -11.63 20.00 0.09
C HIS A 22 -11.49 19.93 1.61
N GLY A 23 -11.30 21.08 2.25
CA GLY A 23 -11.16 21.17 3.72
C GLY A 23 -12.43 21.60 4.42
N PRO A 24 -12.45 21.74 5.74
CA PRO A 24 -11.42 21.37 6.69
C PRO A 24 -11.32 19.86 6.93
N PRO A 25 -10.18 19.35 7.48
CA PRO A 25 -8.96 20.07 7.80
C PRO A 25 -8.06 20.31 6.59
N ASP A 26 -7.16 21.30 6.68
CA ASP A 26 -6.01 21.41 5.81
C ASP A 26 -4.92 20.44 6.29
N LEU A 27 -4.35 19.69 5.37
CA LEU A 27 -3.24 18.76 5.63
C LEU A 27 -2.09 19.03 4.67
N VAL A 28 -0.93 19.39 5.19
CA VAL A 28 0.29 19.42 4.39
C VAL A 28 1.00 18.09 4.51
N LEU A 29 1.25 17.44 3.38
CA LEU A 29 2.14 16.29 3.32
C LEU A 29 3.53 16.77 2.89
N THR A 30 4.52 16.57 3.75
CA THR A 30 5.92 16.77 3.43
C THR A 30 6.63 15.43 3.41
N THR A 31 7.12 15.08 2.23
CA THR A 31 7.84 13.83 2.00
C THR A 31 9.34 14.03 2.14
N GLY A 32 10.05 12.93 2.41
CA GLY A 32 11.49 12.93 2.58
C GLY A 32 12.28 13.04 1.27
N ASN A 33 13.54 12.87 1.39
CA ASN A 33 14.73 12.87 0.50
C ASN A 33 14.59 13.38 -0.92
N PHE A 34 13.61 12.95 -1.68
CA PHE A 34 13.38 13.37 -3.06
C PHE A 34 11.90 13.34 -3.35
N SER A 35 11.40 14.43 -3.84
CA SER A 35 10.02 14.60 -4.23
C SER A 35 9.92 15.19 -5.63
N HIS A 36 8.81 14.98 -6.28
CA HIS A 36 8.39 15.71 -7.45
C HIS A 36 6.87 15.62 -7.52
N VAL A 37 6.20 16.72 -7.28
CA VAL A 37 4.74 16.78 -7.18
C VAL A 37 4.01 16.20 -8.39
N ASP A 38 4.58 16.30 -9.61
CA ASP A 38 3.96 15.74 -10.81
C ASP A 38 4.21 14.24 -10.95
N ILE A 39 5.44 13.77 -10.70
CA ILE A 39 5.83 12.36 -10.89
C ILE A 39 5.22 11.45 -9.82
N ALA A 40 4.89 11.98 -8.65
CA ALA A 40 4.18 11.25 -7.59
C ALA A 40 2.89 10.58 -8.10
N TRP A 41 2.21 11.17 -9.07
CA TRP A 41 0.95 10.65 -9.63
C TRP A 41 1.13 9.52 -10.64
N GLU A 42 2.33 9.26 -11.11
CA GLU A 42 2.60 8.19 -12.07
C GLU A 42 2.65 6.79 -11.42
N GLU A 43 2.86 6.73 -10.10
CA GLU A 43 2.81 5.47 -9.35
C GLU A 43 1.38 5.28 -8.80
N PRO A 44 0.70 4.16 -9.19
CA PRO A 44 -0.72 3.98 -8.85
C PRO A 44 -1.01 3.88 -7.35
N GLY A 45 -0.13 3.22 -6.58
CA GLY A 45 -0.27 3.06 -5.13
C GLY A 45 -0.14 4.40 -4.40
N LEU A 46 0.89 5.19 -4.74
CA LEU A 46 1.07 6.53 -4.20
C LEU A 46 -0.09 7.45 -4.58
N ALA A 47 -0.50 7.44 -5.86
CA ALA A 47 -1.63 8.22 -6.32
C ALA A 47 -2.95 7.86 -5.60
N LEU A 48 -3.16 6.58 -5.28
CA LEU A 48 -4.30 6.13 -4.50
C LEU A 48 -4.22 6.64 -3.05
N PHE A 49 -3.07 6.52 -2.41
CA PHE A 49 -2.82 7.02 -1.05
C PHE A 49 -3.09 8.53 -0.95
N LEU A 50 -2.57 9.33 -1.88
CA LEU A 50 -2.80 10.77 -1.92
C LEU A 50 -4.28 11.13 -2.12
N ARG A 51 -5.00 10.41 -2.99
CA ARG A 51 -6.45 10.61 -3.17
C ARG A 51 -7.24 10.21 -1.93
N SER A 52 -6.81 9.17 -1.24
CA SER A 52 -7.44 8.73 0.00
C SER A 52 -7.27 9.77 1.11
N LEU A 53 -6.09 10.37 1.27
CA LEU A 53 -5.90 11.52 2.15
C LEU A 53 -6.81 12.69 1.74
N ALA A 54 -6.85 13.02 0.45
CA ALA A 54 -7.67 14.12 -0.08
C ALA A 54 -9.19 13.87 0.02
N SER A 55 -9.63 12.65 0.37
CA SER A 55 -11.06 12.35 0.56
C SER A 55 -11.64 12.92 1.85
N PHE A 56 -10.80 13.20 2.86
CA PHE A 56 -11.20 13.71 4.16
C PHE A 56 -10.51 15.02 4.56
N CYS A 57 -9.65 15.59 3.69
CA CYS A 57 -8.95 16.84 3.96
C CYS A 57 -8.69 17.63 2.67
N ARG A 58 -8.33 18.91 2.80
CA ARG A 58 -7.68 19.65 1.73
C ARG A 58 -6.18 19.37 1.82
N LEU A 59 -5.72 18.44 0.96
CA LEU A 59 -4.35 18.00 0.93
C LEU A 59 -3.48 18.98 0.14
N ILE A 60 -2.38 19.41 0.73
CA ILE A 60 -1.37 20.30 0.15
C ILE A 60 -0.08 19.53 0.03
N LEU A 61 0.42 19.39 -1.19
CA LEU A 61 1.72 18.79 -1.51
C LEU A 61 2.65 19.89 -1.98
N PHE A 62 3.93 19.81 -1.67
CA PHE A 62 4.93 20.73 -2.23
C PHE A 62 6.29 20.09 -2.34
N ASP A 63 7.10 20.59 -3.27
CA ASP A 63 8.50 20.27 -3.40
C ASP A 63 9.34 21.31 -2.67
N ARG A 64 10.25 20.89 -1.83
CA ARG A 64 11.21 21.82 -1.19
C ARG A 64 12.14 22.43 -2.23
N ARG A 65 12.72 23.60 -1.96
CA ARG A 65 13.76 24.16 -2.83
C ARG A 65 14.90 23.17 -3.02
N GLY A 66 15.40 23.08 -4.23
CA GLY A 66 16.39 22.11 -4.64
C GLY A 66 15.84 20.73 -4.96
N MET A 67 14.50 20.57 -4.88
CA MET A 67 13.81 19.33 -5.19
C MET A 67 12.68 19.55 -6.19
N GLY A 68 12.42 18.53 -7.01
CA GLY A 68 11.27 18.45 -7.90
C GLY A 68 11.13 19.63 -8.84
N ALA A 69 9.93 20.21 -8.83
CA ALA A 69 9.57 21.36 -9.68
C ALA A 69 9.85 22.73 -9.04
N SER A 70 10.41 22.77 -7.81
CA SER A 70 10.80 24.00 -7.13
C SER A 70 12.15 24.54 -7.61
N ASP A 71 12.39 25.83 -7.39
CA ASP A 71 13.66 26.46 -7.73
C ASP A 71 14.84 25.79 -7.00
N PRO A 72 16.03 25.79 -7.62
CA PRO A 72 17.23 25.21 -7.01
C PRO A 72 17.64 25.98 -5.76
N LEU A 73 18.34 25.30 -4.85
CA LEU A 73 18.96 25.96 -3.71
C LEU A 73 20.02 26.97 -4.19
N PRO A 74 20.06 28.17 -3.60
CA PRO A 74 21.09 29.14 -3.92
C PRO A 74 22.48 28.59 -3.52
N PRO A 75 23.55 28.98 -4.21
CA PRO A 75 24.90 28.65 -3.80
C PRO A 75 25.21 29.22 -2.41
N GLY A 76 25.71 28.38 -1.52
CA GLY A 76 26.02 28.82 -0.15
C GLY A 76 26.02 27.70 0.85
N PRO A 77 26.07 28.02 2.15
CA PRO A 77 25.86 27.03 3.21
C PRO A 77 24.46 26.42 3.06
N LEU A 78 24.36 25.16 3.47
CA LEU A 78 23.08 24.44 3.44
C LEU A 78 22.00 25.22 4.19
N PRO A 79 20.78 25.28 3.63
CA PRO A 79 19.65 25.83 4.36
C PRO A 79 19.45 24.99 5.61
N LEU A 80 19.34 25.66 6.73
CA LEU A 80 18.96 25.03 7.98
C LEU A 80 17.47 24.68 7.95
N TRP A 81 17.03 23.91 8.92
CA TRP A 81 15.63 23.50 9.11
C TRP A 81 14.68 24.69 9.15
N GLU A 82 15.17 25.83 9.63
CA GLU A 82 14.49 27.13 9.62
C GLU A 82 14.07 27.54 8.22
N SER A 83 14.95 27.39 7.23
CA SER A 83 14.63 27.74 5.83
C SER A 83 13.52 26.87 5.26
N TYR A 84 13.53 25.57 5.55
CA TYR A 84 12.46 24.68 5.10
C TYR A 84 11.14 24.94 5.85
N ALA A 85 11.18 25.38 7.10
CA ALA A 85 10.01 25.84 7.83
C ALA A 85 9.43 27.13 7.23
N GLU A 86 10.26 28.03 6.72
CA GLU A 86 9.82 29.21 5.99
C GLU A 86 9.16 28.87 4.65
N GLU A 87 9.67 27.86 3.94
CA GLU A 87 9.05 27.33 2.70
C GLU A 87 7.65 26.81 2.97
N LEU A 88 7.48 26.01 4.04
CA LEU A 88 6.18 25.52 4.46
C LEU A 88 5.23 26.67 4.81
N ALA A 89 5.71 27.70 5.52
CA ALA A 89 4.92 28.89 5.81
C ALA A 89 4.47 29.60 4.53
N ALA A 90 5.39 29.80 3.57
CA ALA A 90 5.09 30.47 2.32
C ALA A 90 4.04 29.71 1.47
N VAL A 91 4.09 28.38 1.47
CA VAL A 91 3.07 27.54 0.81
C VAL A 91 1.72 27.70 1.51
N LEU A 92 1.67 27.65 2.84
CA LEU A 92 0.44 27.85 3.59
C LEU A 92 -0.18 29.24 3.35
N ASP A 93 0.64 30.29 3.28
CA ASP A 93 0.19 31.65 2.99
C ASP A 93 -0.39 31.77 1.57
N GLU A 94 0.27 31.17 0.57
CA GLU A 94 -0.18 31.19 -0.82
C GLU A 94 -1.53 30.47 -1.01
N VAL A 95 -1.75 29.34 -0.31
CA VAL A 95 -3.01 28.59 -0.38
C VAL A 95 -4.11 29.14 0.54
N GLY A 96 -3.81 30.22 1.29
CA GLY A 96 -4.74 30.84 2.23
C GLY A 96 -5.07 29.94 3.43
N SER A 97 -4.12 29.14 3.90
CA SER A 97 -4.26 28.28 5.07
C SER A 97 -3.72 28.99 6.31
N GLU A 98 -4.61 29.41 7.21
CA GLU A 98 -4.19 30.03 8.46
C GLU A 98 -3.56 29.02 9.41
N ARG A 99 -4.07 27.78 9.41
CA ARG A 99 -3.64 26.71 10.29
C ARG A 99 -3.83 25.34 9.65
N ALA A 100 -2.79 24.51 9.57
CA ALA A 100 -2.83 23.20 8.94
C ALA A 100 -2.32 22.09 9.87
N ALA A 101 -2.80 20.88 9.65
CA ALA A 101 -2.13 19.67 10.09
C ALA A 101 -0.92 19.41 9.20
N ILE A 102 0.13 18.81 9.76
CA ILE A 102 1.35 18.44 9.01
C ILE A 102 1.57 16.95 9.14
N LEU A 103 1.59 16.24 8.01
CA LEU A 103 2.05 14.86 7.91
C LEU A 103 3.46 14.87 7.34
N ALA A 104 4.43 14.42 8.14
CA ALA A 104 5.83 14.40 7.75
C ALA A 104 6.40 12.99 7.82
N GLU A 105 7.04 12.56 6.74
CA GLU A 105 7.63 11.23 6.61
C GLU A 105 9.16 11.31 6.52
N GLY A 106 9.85 10.37 7.16
CA GLY A 106 11.30 10.22 7.06
C GLY A 106 12.05 11.48 7.50
N ASP A 107 12.92 11.98 6.65
CA ASP A 107 13.76 13.16 6.92
C ASP A 107 13.02 14.51 6.88
N ALA A 108 11.75 14.52 6.48
CA ALA A 108 10.91 15.71 6.60
C ALA A 108 10.44 15.97 8.05
N GLY A 109 10.47 14.95 8.92
CA GLY A 109 10.04 15.07 10.31
C GLY A 109 10.72 16.18 11.10
N PRO A 110 12.05 16.32 11.09
CA PRO A 110 12.73 17.42 11.78
C PRO A 110 12.22 18.80 11.38
N THR A 111 12.00 19.05 10.10
CA THR A 111 11.40 20.32 9.63
C THR A 111 10.00 20.54 10.20
N ALA A 112 9.16 19.51 10.19
CA ALA A 112 7.80 19.59 10.71
C ALA A 112 7.79 19.80 12.24
N ILE A 113 8.65 19.13 12.96
CA ILE A 113 8.85 19.32 14.43
C ILE A 113 9.27 20.75 14.71
N PHE A 114 10.29 21.25 13.99
CA PHE A 114 10.77 22.62 14.16
C PHE A 114 9.66 23.65 13.84
N PHE A 115 8.93 23.45 12.74
CA PHE A 115 7.81 24.30 12.39
C PHE A 115 6.72 24.31 13.48
N ALA A 116 6.29 23.14 13.95
CA ALA A 116 5.27 23.01 14.99
C ALA A 116 5.69 23.65 16.32
N ALA A 117 6.98 23.56 16.66
CA ALA A 117 7.54 24.17 17.88
C ALA A 117 7.65 25.70 17.80
N THR A 118 7.99 26.24 16.62
CA THR A 118 8.24 27.68 16.41
C THR A 118 7.04 28.46 15.92
N LYS A 119 6.06 27.78 15.31
CA LYS A 119 4.82 28.35 14.77
C LYS A 119 3.57 27.59 15.27
N PRO A 120 3.35 27.53 16.59
CA PRO A 120 2.25 26.75 17.16
C PRO A 120 0.87 27.19 16.68
N ASP A 121 0.67 28.50 16.44
CA ASP A 121 -0.60 29.04 15.93
C ASP A 121 -0.90 28.61 14.48
N ARG A 122 0.11 28.18 13.73
CA ARG A 122 0.00 27.70 12.34
C ARG A 122 -0.15 26.17 12.23
N THR A 123 -0.02 25.44 13.35
CA THR A 123 -0.03 23.97 13.37
C THR A 123 -1.25 23.47 14.13
N SER A 124 -2.21 22.85 13.45
CA SER A 124 -3.41 22.28 14.07
C SER A 124 -3.18 20.89 14.67
N ALA A 125 -2.35 20.08 14.01
CA ALA A 125 -1.94 18.75 14.43
C ALA A 125 -0.62 18.38 13.77
N LEU A 126 0.11 17.42 14.35
CA LEU A 126 1.36 16.90 13.81
C LEU A 126 1.29 15.38 13.69
N VAL A 127 1.49 14.84 12.50
CA VAL A 127 1.63 13.40 12.26
C VAL A 127 3.06 13.13 11.81
N LEU A 128 3.80 12.35 12.58
CA LEU A 128 5.19 12.00 12.33
C LEU A 128 5.29 10.53 11.95
N ALA A 129 5.69 10.24 10.73
CA ALA A 129 5.72 8.89 10.20
C ALA A 129 7.15 8.42 9.91
N ASN A 130 7.58 7.31 10.53
CA ASN A 130 8.90 6.72 10.31
C ASN A 130 10.01 7.79 10.26
N THR A 131 10.12 8.59 11.30
CA THR A 131 11.04 9.73 11.40
C THR A 131 11.77 9.79 12.74
N ALA A 132 12.70 10.71 12.86
CA ALA A 132 13.52 10.91 14.03
C ALA A 132 13.74 12.40 14.32
N ALA A 133 14.06 12.76 15.56
CA ALA A 133 14.54 14.11 15.90
C ALA A 133 16.03 14.30 15.56
N ARG A 134 16.77 13.21 15.45
CA ARG A 134 18.18 13.11 15.08
C ARG A 134 18.41 11.74 14.45
N PHE A 135 19.17 11.66 13.36
CA PHE A 135 19.40 10.38 12.67
C PHE A 135 20.69 9.71 13.12
N VAL A 136 21.73 10.47 13.41
CA VAL A 136 23.04 9.95 13.78
C VAL A 136 23.16 9.82 15.31
N ALA A 137 23.77 8.74 15.76
CA ALA A 137 24.01 8.48 17.17
C ALA A 137 24.85 9.59 17.84
N ALA A 138 24.63 9.77 19.15
CA ALA A 138 25.43 10.60 20.05
C ALA A 138 25.47 9.93 21.40
N ASP A 139 26.34 10.38 22.30
CA ASP A 139 26.51 9.83 23.66
C ASP A 139 25.18 9.80 24.43
N ASP A 140 24.36 10.84 24.25
CA ASP A 140 23.04 11.02 24.83
C ASP A 140 21.91 10.54 23.92
N TYR A 141 22.22 9.92 22.75
CA TYR A 141 21.25 9.44 21.76
C TYR A 141 21.78 8.19 21.03
N PRO A 142 21.92 7.06 21.74
CA PRO A 142 22.52 5.85 21.17
C PRO A 142 21.65 5.10 20.16
N ILE A 143 20.37 5.50 19.99
CA ILE A 143 19.43 4.87 19.08
C ILE A 143 19.63 5.28 17.60
N GLY A 144 20.41 6.33 17.33
CA GLY A 144 20.76 6.77 15.99
C GLY A 144 21.72 5.79 15.29
N ILE A 145 21.84 5.93 13.97
CA ILE A 145 22.84 5.16 13.21
C ILE A 145 24.25 5.64 13.57
N PRO A 146 25.25 4.76 13.63
CA PRO A 146 26.65 5.17 13.77
C PRO A 146 27.07 6.15 12.67
N ALA A 147 27.93 7.11 12.96
CA ALA A 147 28.33 8.14 12.00
C ALA A 147 28.96 7.53 10.73
N GLU A 148 29.79 6.49 10.89
CA GLU A 148 30.41 5.75 9.79
C GLU A 148 29.37 5.04 8.89
N VAL A 149 28.25 4.58 9.43
CA VAL A 149 27.13 4.02 8.65
C VAL A 149 26.43 5.14 7.87
N GLY A 150 26.25 6.31 8.48
CA GLY A 150 25.71 7.49 7.81
C GLY A 150 26.55 7.92 6.61
N GLU A 151 27.88 7.98 6.76
CA GLU A 151 28.80 8.29 5.64
C GLU A 151 28.77 7.23 4.55
N ALA A 152 28.68 5.94 4.90
CA ALA A 152 28.54 4.85 3.93
C ALA A 152 27.22 4.95 3.13
N ILE A 153 26.12 5.36 3.79
CA ILE A 153 24.85 5.63 3.11
C ILE A 153 24.99 6.79 2.14
N LEU A 154 25.66 7.89 2.50
CA LEU A 154 25.92 9.00 1.59
C LEU A 154 26.72 8.56 0.36
N GLU A 155 27.72 7.71 0.54
CA GLU A 155 28.53 7.19 -0.56
C GLU A 155 27.69 6.29 -1.49
N GLN A 156 26.82 5.45 -0.94
CA GLN A 156 25.88 4.64 -1.74
C GLN A 156 24.91 5.52 -2.53
N PHE A 157 24.41 6.60 -1.94
CA PHE A 157 23.57 7.57 -2.64
C PHE A 157 24.32 8.25 -3.78
N ASP A 158 25.57 8.65 -3.57
CA ASP A 158 26.37 9.31 -4.60
C ASP A 158 26.61 8.39 -5.81
N GLN A 159 26.98 7.14 -5.54
CA GLN A 159 27.26 6.14 -6.59
C GLN A 159 26.01 5.64 -7.29
N GLY A 160 24.89 5.52 -6.57
CA GLY A 160 23.66 4.91 -7.03
C GLY A 160 22.50 5.88 -7.29
N TRP A 161 22.73 7.21 -7.26
CA TRP A 161 21.66 8.19 -7.49
C TRP A 161 20.98 8.01 -8.86
N GLY A 162 19.66 8.01 -8.84
CA GLY A 162 18.87 7.80 -10.05
C GLY A 162 18.77 6.34 -10.48
N THR A 163 19.10 5.43 -9.58
CA THR A 163 18.89 3.98 -9.71
C THR A 163 17.96 3.47 -8.60
N ASP A 164 17.92 2.17 -8.39
CA ASP A 164 17.12 1.52 -7.34
C ASP A 164 17.99 1.02 -6.15
N VAL A 165 19.21 1.51 -6.02
CA VAL A 165 20.21 0.98 -5.08
C VAL A 165 19.73 0.93 -3.62
N LEU A 166 18.91 1.89 -3.19
CA LEU A 166 18.41 1.95 -1.82
C LEU A 166 16.99 1.41 -1.66
N LEU A 167 16.39 0.95 -2.75
CA LEU A 167 15.01 0.48 -2.71
C LEU A 167 14.84 -0.72 -1.77
N ALA A 168 15.77 -1.67 -1.83
CA ALA A 168 15.72 -2.87 -0.97
C ALA A 168 15.77 -2.56 0.54
N THR A 169 16.40 -1.44 0.91
CA THR A 169 16.50 -1.01 2.32
C THR A 169 15.31 -0.13 2.73
N GLY A 170 14.86 0.76 1.84
CA GLY A 170 13.80 1.74 2.14
C GLY A 170 12.38 1.24 1.85
N LEU A 171 12.23 0.32 0.90
CA LEU A 171 10.96 -0.19 0.38
C LEU A 171 11.09 -1.68 -0.01
N PRO A 172 11.43 -2.56 0.96
CA PRO A 172 11.69 -3.97 0.68
C PRO A 172 10.51 -4.70 0.02
N SER A 173 9.25 -4.31 0.33
CA SER A 173 8.07 -4.91 -0.28
C SER A 173 7.98 -4.68 -1.80
N ARG A 174 8.63 -3.63 -2.30
CA ARG A 174 8.59 -3.20 -3.72
C ARG A 174 9.88 -3.51 -4.48
N ALA A 175 10.90 -4.03 -3.81
CA ALA A 175 12.22 -4.29 -4.41
C ALA A 175 12.18 -5.26 -5.61
N GLY A 176 11.23 -6.21 -5.62
CA GLY A 176 11.01 -7.15 -6.71
C GLY A 176 10.18 -6.63 -7.89
N ASP A 177 9.52 -5.47 -7.75
CA ASP A 177 8.64 -4.91 -8.77
C ASP A 177 9.44 -4.04 -9.77
N GLU A 178 9.67 -4.56 -10.98
CA GLU A 178 10.47 -3.86 -12.01
C GLU A 178 9.84 -2.53 -12.48
N ARG A 179 8.51 -2.45 -12.54
CA ARG A 179 7.81 -1.21 -12.89
C ARG A 179 8.04 -0.16 -11.81
N PHE A 180 7.92 -0.55 -10.54
CA PHE A 180 8.16 0.33 -9.40
C PHE A 180 9.63 0.79 -9.34
N ARG A 181 10.59 -0.10 -9.55
CA ARG A 181 12.03 0.23 -9.62
C ARG A 181 12.32 1.31 -10.67
N ARG A 182 11.73 1.19 -11.86
CA ARG A 182 11.88 2.19 -12.93
C ARG A 182 11.28 3.55 -12.56
N TRP A 183 10.08 3.54 -11.93
CA TRP A 183 9.46 4.77 -11.44
C TRP A 183 10.29 5.40 -10.31
N TYR A 184 10.74 4.62 -9.34
CA TYR A 184 11.56 5.08 -8.22
C TYR A 184 12.87 5.75 -8.70
N ALA A 185 13.58 5.12 -9.63
CA ALA A 185 14.76 5.68 -10.25
C ALA A 185 14.45 6.99 -11.05
N LYS A 186 13.29 7.06 -11.72
CA LYS A 186 12.82 8.29 -12.39
C LYS A 186 12.54 9.39 -11.37
N MET A 187 11.86 9.07 -10.27
CA MET A 187 11.54 10.03 -9.19
C MET A 187 12.81 10.66 -8.62
N GLN A 188 13.84 9.86 -8.33
CA GLN A 188 15.13 10.38 -7.86
C GLN A 188 15.75 11.36 -8.86
N ARG A 189 15.85 10.97 -10.15
CA ARG A 189 16.47 11.82 -11.18
C ARG A 189 15.71 13.09 -11.45
N ALA A 190 14.39 13.06 -11.35
CA ALA A 190 13.55 14.24 -11.53
C ALA A 190 13.50 15.09 -10.25
N GLY A 191 13.59 14.45 -9.08
CA GLY A 191 13.60 15.15 -7.80
C GLY A 191 14.84 16.01 -7.59
N ALA A 192 16.03 15.51 -7.95
CA ALA A 192 17.26 16.29 -7.90
C ALA A 192 18.36 15.71 -8.80
N SER A 193 19.34 16.52 -9.19
CA SER A 193 20.60 16.01 -9.74
C SER A 193 21.44 15.35 -8.63
N PRO A 194 22.37 14.42 -8.94
CA PRO A 194 23.25 13.81 -7.95
C PRO A 194 23.99 14.87 -7.11
N ARG A 195 24.53 15.89 -7.75
CA ARG A 195 25.21 17.00 -7.08
C ARG A 195 24.26 17.87 -6.24
N GLY A 196 23.01 18.03 -6.66
CA GLY A 196 21.99 18.79 -5.92
C GLY A 196 21.48 18.07 -4.69
N ALA A 197 21.43 16.73 -4.71
CA ALA A 197 20.99 15.92 -3.59
C ALA A 197 22.01 15.82 -2.43
N GLN A 198 23.32 15.85 -2.75
CA GLN A 198 24.39 15.66 -1.78
C GLN A 198 24.36 16.61 -0.57
N PRO A 199 24.24 17.94 -0.78
CA PRO A 199 24.15 18.87 0.35
C PRO A 199 23.00 18.55 1.28
N PHE A 200 21.86 18.20 0.72
CA PHE A 200 20.65 17.87 1.47
C PHE A 200 20.82 16.60 2.30
N LEU A 201 21.40 15.54 1.73
CA LEU A 201 21.68 14.30 2.43
C LEU A 201 22.64 14.50 3.60
N ARG A 202 23.67 15.37 3.44
CA ARG A 202 24.57 15.76 4.53
C ARG A 202 23.84 16.52 5.64
N ALA A 203 22.89 17.39 5.29
CA ALA A 203 22.09 18.11 6.27
C ALA A 203 21.24 17.15 7.13
N ILE A 204 20.69 16.08 6.54
CA ILE A 204 19.94 15.04 7.28
C ILE A 204 20.82 14.41 8.37
N LEU A 205 22.07 14.08 8.07
CA LEU A 205 22.97 13.48 9.06
C LEU A 205 23.37 14.46 10.17
N ALA A 206 23.35 15.76 9.90
CA ALA A 206 23.71 16.80 10.86
C ALA A 206 22.53 17.29 11.71
N VAL A 207 21.28 16.92 11.38
CA VAL A 207 20.11 17.43 12.07
C VAL A 207 20.03 16.98 13.53
N ASP A 208 19.66 17.94 14.39
CA ASP A 208 19.28 17.68 15.78
C ASP A 208 18.21 18.67 16.23
N VAL A 209 16.95 18.24 16.22
CA VAL A 209 15.82 19.05 16.69
C VAL A 209 15.29 18.60 18.05
N ARG A 210 16.04 17.76 18.78
CA ARG A 210 15.66 17.28 20.11
C ARG A 210 15.34 18.43 21.09
N PRO A 211 16.09 19.55 21.09
CA PRO A 211 15.78 20.67 21.98
C PRO A 211 14.41 21.31 21.71
N THR A 212 13.82 21.11 20.53
CA THR A 212 12.52 21.69 20.17
C THR A 212 11.33 20.79 20.51
N LEU A 213 11.55 19.50 20.80
CA LEU A 213 10.47 18.54 21.08
C LEU A 213 9.54 18.99 22.24
N PRO A 214 10.08 19.49 23.39
CA PRO A 214 9.22 19.96 24.50
C PRO A 214 8.39 21.21 24.17
N LEU A 215 8.74 21.91 23.09
CA LEU A 215 8.06 23.15 22.66
C LEU A 215 6.86 22.89 21.72
N VAL A 216 6.69 21.67 21.23
CA VAL A 216 5.56 21.28 20.37
C VAL A 216 4.27 21.31 21.18
N GLN A 217 3.32 22.19 20.79
CA GLN A 217 2.02 22.36 21.44
C GLN A 217 0.89 21.65 20.70
N ALA A 218 1.10 21.36 19.41
CA ALA A 218 0.09 20.72 18.58
C ALA A 218 -0.12 19.25 19.02
N PRO A 219 -1.39 18.76 19.06
CA PRO A 219 -1.64 17.34 19.20
C PRO A 219 -0.77 16.54 18.22
N THR A 220 -0.06 15.52 18.72
CA THR A 220 0.91 14.78 17.91
C THR A 220 0.60 13.28 17.89
N LEU A 221 0.57 12.72 16.68
CA LEU A 221 0.50 11.29 16.41
C LEU A 221 1.83 10.83 15.79
N VAL A 222 2.46 9.85 16.41
CA VAL A 222 3.67 9.21 15.88
C VAL A 222 3.29 7.83 15.33
N LEU A 223 3.49 7.63 14.04
CA LEU A 223 3.32 6.35 13.36
C LEU A 223 4.69 5.79 13.02
N HIS A 224 5.05 4.61 13.52
CA HIS A 224 6.36 4.05 13.24
C HIS A 224 6.27 2.55 12.98
N ARG A 225 6.80 2.10 11.84
CA ARG A 225 6.85 0.68 11.52
C ARG A 225 7.97 -0.01 12.29
N ARG A 226 7.69 -1.23 12.74
CA ARG A 226 8.60 -1.97 13.63
C ARG A 226 9.88 -2.42 12.96
N ASP A 227 9.80 -2.72 11.67
CA ASP A 227 10.85 -3.45 10.96
C ASP A 227 11.64 -2.58 9.97
N VAL A 228 11.48 -1.24 10.01
CA VAL A 228 12.29 -0.31 9.21
C VAL A 228 13.75 -0.39 9.65
N GLN A 229 14.62 -0.90 8.77
CA GLN A 229 16.00 -1.26 9.13
C GLN A 229 16.88 -0.06 9.45
N PHE A 230 16.82 1.00 8.62
CA PHE A 230 17.69 2.17 8.76
C PHE A 230 17.13 3.24 9.74
N LEU A 231 15.90 3.04 10.20
CA LEU A 231 15.22 3.94 11.13
C LEU A 231 14.42 3.13 12.16
N PRO A 232 15.10 2.55 13.15
CA PRO A 232 14.48 1.69 14.15
C PRO A 232 13.33 2.38 14.90
N VAL A 233 12.33 1.60 15.30
CA VAL A 233 11.14 2.08 16.03
C VAL A 233 11.46 2.83 17.34
N ALA A 234 12.66 2.64 17.86
CA ALA A 234 13.18 3.40 19.00
C ALA A 234 13.14 4.92 18.80
N HIS A 235 13.29 5.39 17.55
CA HIS A 235 13.12 6.82 17.23
C HIS A 235 11.68 7.29 17.44
N GLY A 236 10.69 6.50 17.03
CA GLY A 236 9.28 6.81 17.26
C GLY A 236 8.93 6.84 18.74
N ARG A 237 9.47 5.90 19.54
CA ARG A 237 9.31 5.87 21.00
C ARG A 237 9.91 7.12 21.63
N TYR A 238 11.12 7.50 21.23
CA TYR A 238 11.78 8.70 21.69
C TYR A 238 10.96 9.97 21.41
N LEU A 239 10.43 10.11 20.19
CA LEU A 239 9.56 11.24 19.85
C LEU A 239 8.32 11.30 20.73
N ALA A 240 7.66 10.17 20.96
CA ALA A 240 6.45 10.09 21.79
C ALA A 240 6.72 10.39 23.27
N GLU A 241 7.90 10.05 23.77
CA GLU A 241 8.33 10.33 25.15
C GLU A 241 8.67 11.81 25.38
N HIS A 242 9.17 12.52 24.35
CA HIS A 242 9.71 13.86 24.49
C HIS A 242 8.81 14.97 23.93
N ILE A 243 7.80 14.63 23.12
CA ILE A 243 6.76 15.59 22.69
C ILE A 243 5.57 15.51 23.65
N PRO A 244 5.19 16.62 24.29
CA PRO A 244 4.08 16.60 25.26
C PRO A 244 2.76 16.07 24.67
N GLY A 245 2.21 15.04 25.28
CA GLY A 245 0.92 14.47 24.88
C GLY A 245 0.92 13.69 23.56
N ALA A 246 2.08 13.42 22.97
CA ALA A 246 2.16 12.62 21.75
C ALA A 246 1.71 11.18 21.98
N LYS A 247 1.05 10.63 20.95
CA LYS A 247 0.59 9.22 20.92
C LYS A 247 1.42 8.45 19.91
N LEU A 248 1.96 7.30 20.33
CA LEU A 248 2.67 6.39 19.42
C LEU A 248 1.76 5.23 19.01
N VAL A 249 1.75 4.93 17.72
CA VAL A 249 1.21 3.68 17.17
C VAL A 249 2.33 2.99 16.39
N GLU A 250 2.71 1.81 16.85
CA GLU A 250 3.66 0.97 16.14
C GLU A 250 2.94 0.15 15.07
N LEU A 251 3.29 0.37 13.81
CA LEU A 251 2.72 -0.32 12.66
C LEU A 251 3.52 -1.58 12.31
N PRO A 252 2.90 -2.61 11.72
CA PRO A 252 3.64 -3.71 11.11
C PRO A 252 4.33 -3.24 9.83
N GLY A 253 5.36 -4.00 9.40
CA GLY A 253 6.02 -3.81 8.12
C GLY A 253 7.37 -3.10 8.19
N ALA A 254 8.06 -3.05 7.04
CA ALA A 254 9.43 -2.61 6.88
C ALA A 254 9.61 -1.46 5.87
N ASP A 255 8.58 -1.11 5.10
CA ASP A 255 8.64 0.02 4.17
C ASP A 255 8.62 1.35 4.92
N ALA A 256 9.53 2.25 4.60
CA ALA A 256 9.61 3.53 5.30
C ALA A 256 8.42 4.47 4.99
N PRO A 257 7.99 4.69 3.74
CA PRO A 257 6.82 5.51 3.48
C PRO A 257 5.50 4.78 3.78
N LEU A 258 4.49 5.50 4.25
CA LEU A 258 3.18 4.95 4.62
C LEU A 258 2.34 4.45 3.44
N ALA A 259 2.60 4.96 2.24
CA ALA A 259 1.83 4.67 1.03
C ALA A 259 1.90 3.21 0.56
N TRP A 260 2.81 2.40 1.13
CA TRP A 260 2.99 0.99 0.82
C TRP A 260 2.94 0.15 2.09
N GLU A 261 2.80 -1.16 1.97
CA GLU A 261 2.49 -2.08 3.08
C GLU A 261 1.36 -1.54 3.97
N THR A 262 0.22 -2.07 3.99
CA THR A 262 -0.91 -1.64 4.86
C THR A 262 -1.22 -0.11 4.86
N PRO A 263 -1.33 0.57 3.69
CA PRO A 263 -1.62 2.01 3.66
C PRO A 263 -2.97 2.34 4.28
N GLU A 264 -3.94 1.42 4.25
CA GLU A 264 -5.28 1.57 4.82
C GLU A 264 -5.22 1.80 6.32
N LEU A 265 -4.39 1.04 7.04
CA LEU A 265 -4.22 1.19 8.49
C LEU A 265 -3.66 2.58 8.85
N ALA A 266 -2.69 3.06 8.09
CA ALA A 266 -2.13 4.41 8.30
C ALA A 266 -3.17 5.49 7.99
N LEU A 267 -3.93 5.35 6.90
CA LEU A 267 -5.00 6.27 6.51
C LEU A 267 -6.10 6.36 7.57
N ASP A 268 -6.57 5.25 8.09
CA ASP A 268 -7.61 5.20 9.13
C ASP A 268 -7.15 5.90 10.41
N LEU A 269 -5.90 5.67 10.83
CA LEU A 269 -5.32 6.32 12.02
C LEU A 269 -5.17 7.83 11.82
N ILE A 270 -4.74 8.27 10.64
CA ILE A 270 -4.58 9.70 10.31
C ILE A 270 -5.96 10.36 10.26
N GLU A 271 -6.95 9.75 9.60
CA GLU A 271 -8.30 10.28 9.51
C GLU A 271 -8.95 10.39 10.90
N GLU A 272 -8.89 9.31 11.73
CA GLU A 272 -9.41 9.34 13.10
C GLU A 272 -8.74 10.46 13.92
N PHE A 273 -7.42 10.61 13.79
CA PHE A 273 -6.66 11.60 14.53
C PHE A 273 -7.02 13.04 14.12
N LEU A 274 -7.19 13.29 12.83
CA LEU A 274 -7.43 14.65 12.31
C LEU A 274 -8.91 15.08 12.40
N THR A 275 -9.83 14.14 12.23
CA THR A 275 -11.27 14.44 12.13
C THR A 275 -12.07 14.01 13.35
N GLY A 276 -11.50 13.16 14.21
CA GLY A 276 -12.22 12.51 15.31
C GLY A 276 -13.21 11.44 14.85
N VAL A 277 -13.29 11.19 13.54
CA VAL A 277 -14.17 10.17 12.95
C VAL A 277 -13.35 8.89 12.75
N ARG A 278 -13.66 7.89 13.54
CA ARG A 278 -13.13 6.54 13.28
C ARG A 278 -13.90 5.95 12.12
N ARG A 279 -13.25 5.75 10.97
CA ARG A 279 -13.81 4.82 9.99
C ARG A 279 -13.93 3.47 10.70
N THR A 280 -15.15 3.02 10.97
CA THR A 280 -15.38 1.58 10.99
C THR A 280 -15.09 1.16 9.55
N ALA A 281 -13.95 0.55 9.33
CA ALA A 281 -13.63 0.00 8.03
C ALA A 281 -14.81 -0.88 7.64
N GLU A 282 -15.72 -0.37 6.80
CA GLU A 282 -16.55 -1.29 6.04
C GLU A 282 -15.54 -2.06 5.20
N PRO A 283 -15.45 -3.37 5.36
CA PRO A 283 -14.50 -4.17 4.58
C PRO A 283 -14.73 -3.81 3.12
N SER A 284 -13.65 -3.51 2.39
CA SER A 284 -13.73 -3.16 0.98
C SER A 284 -14.49 -4.25 0.26
N ARG A 285 -15.76 -3.98 -0.07
CA ARG A 285 -16.61 -4.93 -0.77
C ARG A 285 -16.48 -4.70 -2.26
N VAL A 286 -16.12 -5.74 -2.97
CA VAL A 286 -16.03 -5.73 -4.43
C VAL A 286 -16.91 -6.81 -5.01
N LEU A 287 -17.50 -6.55 -6.17
CA LEU A 287 -18.18 -7.59 -6.91
C LEU A 287 -17.14 -8.47 -7.60
N ALA A 288 -17.08 -9.74 -7.22
CA ALA A 288 -16.15 -10.70 -7.81
C ALA A 288 -16.82 -12.04 -8.09
N THR A 289 -16.25 -12.78 -9.05
CA THR A 289 -16.58 -14.18 -9.25
C THR A 289 -15.60 -15.05 -8.48
N VAL A 290 -16.13 -15.83 -7.57
CA VAL A 290 -15.38 -16.76 -6.73
C VAL A 290 -15.41 -18.14 -7.36
N LEU A 291 -14.24 -18.76 -7.50
CA LEU A 291 -14.04 -20.13 -7.95
C LEU A 291 -13.44 -20.95 -6.80
N PHE A 292 -14.09 -22.04 -6.45
CA PHE A 292 -13.52 -23.12 -5.64
C PHE A 292 -13.27 -24.35 -6.49
N THR A 293 -12.18 -25.04 -6.25
CA THR A 293 -11.92 -26.38 -6.76
C THR A 293 -11.52 -27.33 -5.65
N ASP A 294 -11.64 -28.63 -5.89
CA ASP A 294 -11.32 -29.69 -4.95
C ASP A 294 -11.01 -31.00 -5.70
N ILE A 295 -9.98 -31.76 -5.29
CA ILE A 295 -9.65 -33.06 -5.88
C ILE A 295 -10.62 -34.11 -5.37
N VAL A 296 -11.26 -34.81 -6.32
CA VAL A 296 -12.23 -35.86 -5.97
C VAL A 296 -11.51 -37.09 -5.39
N GLY A 297 -11.96 -37.53 -4.19
CA GLY A 297 -11.38 -38.69 -3.52
C GLY A 297 -9.92 -38.52 -3.09
N SER A 298 -9.52 -37.30 -2.73
CA SER A 298 -8.17 -36.93 -2.34
C SER A 298 -7.57 -37.81 -1.22
N THR A 299 -8.37 -38.13 -0.19
CA THR A 299 -7.95 -38.99 0.91
C THR A 299 -7.62 -40.42 0.45
N GLU A 300 -8.45 -41.01 -0.43
CA GLU A 300 -8.22 -42.33 -1.00
C GLU A 300 -7.02 -42.33 -1.95
N LEU A 301 -6.88 -41.27 -2.75
CA LEU A 301 -5.78 -41.07 -3.65
C LEU A 301 -4.44 -40.92 -2.90
N ALA A 302 -4.42 -40.14 -1.83
CA ALA A 302 -3.27 -39.98 -0.95
C ALA A 302 -2.85 -41.33 -0.31
N SER A 303 -3.83 -42.06 0.23
CA SER A 303 -3.56 -43.38 0.83
C SER A 303 -2.99 -44.37 -0.18
N ARG A 304 -3.40 -44.30 -1.44
CA ARG A 304 -2.92 -45.18 -2.50
C ARG A 304 -1.53 -44.80 -3.03
N LEU A 305 -1.22 -43.51 -3.11
CA LEU A 305 0.04 -43.00 -3.66
C LEU A 305 1.16 -42.97 -2.60
N GLY A 306 0.82 -42.84 -1.34
CA GLY A 306 1.73 -42.57 -0.24
C GLY A 306 2.22 -41.12 -0.21
N ASP A 307 2.74 -40.67 0.93
CA ASP A 307 2.98 -39.24 1.26
C ASP A 307 3.86 -38.49 0.25
N ARG A 308 4.91 -39.17 -0.28
CA ARG A 308 5.85 -38.52 -1.21
C ARG A 308 5.19 -38.22 -2.55
N ARG A 309 4.55 -39.23 -3.16
CA ARG A 309 3.92 -39.07 -4.48
C ARG A 309 2.64 -38.19 -4.37
N TRP A 310 1.96 -38.22 -3.26
CA TRP A 310 0.85 -37.33 -2.99
C TRP A 310 1.31 -35.89 -2.94
N ARG A 311 2.41 -35.57 -2.28
CA ARG A 311 2.98 -34.22 -2.24
C ARG A 311 3.41 -33.74 -3.63
N GLU A 312 4.13 -34.57 -4.39
CA GLU A 312 4.51 -34.27 -5.77
C GLU A 312 3.27 -33.96 -6.66
N LEU A 313 2.16 -34.68 -6.46
CA LEU A 313 0.92 -34.46 -7.17
C LEU A 313 0.27 -33.11 -6.77
N LEU A 314 0.25 -32.78 -5.48
CA LEU A 314 -0.28 -31.50 -5.01
C LEU A 314 0.55 -30.32 -5.52
N GLU A 315 1.86 -30.41 -5.51
CA GLU A 315 2.74 -29.40 -6.09
C GLU A 315 2.45 -29.15 -7.57
N LEU A 316 2.27 -30.23 -8.34
CA LEU A 316 1.89 -30.12 -9.76
C LEU A 316 0.47 -29.54 -9.93
N HIS A 317 -0.49 -29.97 -9.12
CA HIS A 317 -1.86 -29.42 -9.11
C HIS A 317 -1.84 -27.92 -8.84
N ASP A 318 -1.10 -27.48 -7.82
CA ASP A 318 -1.04 -26.07 -7.41
C ASP A 318 -0.37 -25.20 -8.49
N GLU A 319 0.64 -25.72 -9.17
CA GLU A 319 1.30 -25.04 -10.28
C GLU A 319 0.35 -24.88 -11.48
N LEU A 320 -0.33 -25.96 -11.91
CA LEU A 320 -1.30 -25.92 -13.00
C LEU A 320 -2.49 -25.02 -12.66
N ALA A 321 -2.95 -25.03 -11.41
CA ALA A 321 -4.03 -24.18 -10.95
C ALA A 321 -3.64 -22.68 -10.97
N ARG A 322 -2.44 -22.35 -10.50
CA ARG A 322 -1.91 -20.99 -10.52
C ARG A 322 -1.80 -20.47 -11.95
N GLN A 323 -1.18 -21.27 -12.83
CA GLN A 323 -1.04 -20.93 -14.24
C GLN A 323 -2.39 -20.69 -14.91
N ALA A 324 -3.36 -21.60 -14.75
CA ALA A 324 -4.70 -21.48 -15.35
C ALA A 324 -5.45 -20.23 -14.85
N VAL A 325 -5.28 -19.88 -13.56
CA VAL A 325 -5.90 -18.67 -12.98
C VAL A 325 -5.25 -17.40 -13.53
N GLU A 326 -3.93 -17.34 -13.62
CA GLU A 326 -3.19 -16.20 -14.16
C GLU A 326 -3.48 -15.97 -15.66
N GLU A 327 -3.47 -17.03 -16.47
CA GLU A 327 -3.82 -16.98 -17.90
C GLU A 327 -5.24 -16.47 -18.13
N ALA A 328 -6.17 -16.79 -17.22
CA ALA A 328 -7.53 -16.29 -17.28
C ALA A 328 -7.72 -14.88 -16.68
N GLY A 329 -6.64 -14.26 -16.18
CA GLY A 329 -6.67 -12.94 -15.56
C GLY A 329 -7.36 -12.93 -14.20
N GLY A 330 -7.27 -14.01 -13.44
CA GLY A 330 -7.75 -14.14 -12.07
C GLY A 330 -6.60 -14.03 -11.05
N GLN A 331 -6.96 -14.16 -9.78
CA GLN A 331 -6.02 -14.17 -8.65
C GLN A 331 -6.29 -15.40 -7.77
N VAL A 332 -5.26 -16.21 -7.53
CA VAL A 332 -5.33 -17.25 -6.50
C VAL A 332 -5.27 -16.58 -5.12
N VAL A 333 -6.31 -16.78 -4.31
CA VAL A 333 -6.38 -16.25 -2.96
C VAL A 333 -5.62 -17.17 -2.00
N LYS A 334 -5.91 -18.48 -2.05
CA LYS A 334 -5.21 -19.49 -1.24
C LYS A 334 -5.47 -20.90 -1.77
N THR A 335 -4.59 -21.82 -1.39
CA THR A 335 -4.85 -23.27 -1.49
C THR A 335 -5.71 -23.73 -0.31
N THR A 336 -6.58 -24.71 -0.55
CA THR A 336 -7.52 -25.26 0.45
C THR A 336 -7.16 -26.70 0.87
N GLY A 337 -5.87 -27.05 0.70
CA GLY A 337 -5.33 -28.37 0.95
C GLY A 337 -5.19 -29.18 -0.34
N ASP A 338 -6.29 -29.61 -0.93
CA ASP A 338 -6.38 -30.37 -2.16
C ASP A 338 -7.18 -29.64 -3.27
N GLY A 339 -7.31 -28.32 -3.13
CA GLY A 339 -7.97 -27.44 -4.08
C GLY A 339 -7.52 -26.00 -3.93
N ILE A 340 -8.15 -25.08 -4.68
CA ILE A 340 -7.87 -23.65 -4.62
C ILE A 340 -9.13 -22.81 -4.41
N LEU A 341 -8.92 -21.63 -3.85
CA LEU A 341 -9.83 -20.50 -3.90
C LEU A 341 -9.20 -19.43 -4.79
N ALA A 342 -9.93 -19.03 -5.83
CA ALA A 342 -9.52 -17.95 -6.73
C ALA A 342 -10.66 -16.95 -6.98
N THR A 343 -10.31 -15.72 -7.33
CA THR A 343 -11.25 -14.65 -7.70
C THR A 343 -10.98 -14.11 -9.09
N PHE A 344 -12.04 -13.61 -9.72
CA PHE A 344 -12.00 -13.03 -11.07
C PHE A 344 -12.92 -11.81 -11.13
N ASP A 345 -12.59 -10.87 -11.98
CA ASP A 345 -13.37 -9.67 -12.29
C ASP A 345 -14.61 -9.97 -13.19
N GLY A 346 -14.75 -11.22 -13.68
CA GLY A 346 -15.87 -11.62 -14.51
C GLY A 346 -16.10 -13.14 -14.60
N PRO A 347 -17.38 -13.58 -14.62
CA PRO A 347 -17.74 -14.99 -14.55
C PRO A 347 -17.30 -15.80 -15.78
N GLY A 348 -17.24 -15.20 -16.96
CA GLY A 348 -16.78 -15.88 -18.18
C GLY A 348 -15.32 -16.29 -18.10
N ARG A 349 -14.45 -15.47 -17.48
CA ARG A 349 -13.04 -15.80 -17.26
C ARG A 349 -12.90 -16.93 -16.25
N ALA A 350 -13.62 -16.85 -15.13
CA ALA A 350 -13.63 -17.88 -14.11
C ALA A 350 -14.08 -19.26 -14.65
N MET A 351 -15.10 -19.30 -15.50
CA MET A 351 -15.58 -20.56 -16.11
C MET A 351 -14.55 -21.15 -17.09
N ARG A 352 -13.94 -20.33 -17.95
CA ARG A 352 -12.88 -20.81 -18.85
C ARG A 352 -11.68 -21.35 -18.07
N CYS A 353 -11.28 -20.68 -17.01
CA CYS A 353 -10.26 -21.17 -16.09
C CYS A 353 -10.63 -22.54 -15.51
N ALA A 354 -11.84 -22.69 -14.97
CA ALA A 354 -12.31 -23.95 -14.39
C ALA A 354 -12.32 -25.10 -15.41
N VAL A 355 -12.74 -24.84 -16.65
CA VAL A 355 -12.75 -25.82 -17.74
C VAL A 355 -11.32 -26.21 -18.12
N ALA A 356 -10.42 -25.23 -18.33
CA ALA A 356 -9.03 -25.47 -18.68
C ALA A 356 -8.31 -26.30 -17.60
N LEU A 357 -8.46 -25.93 -16.34
CA LEU A 357 -7.87 -26.65 -15.21
C LEU A 357 -8.41 -28.09 -15.10
N ARG A 358 -9.74 -28.27 -15.20
CA ARG A 358 -10.34 -29.62 -15.22
C ARG A 358 -9.74 -30.49 -16.30
N ASP A 359 -9.61 -29.97 -17.51
CA ASP A 359 -9.17 -30.76 -18.68
C ASP A 359 -7.64 -31.05 -18.59
N GLN A 360 -6.83 -30.13 -18.10
CA GLN A 360 -5.40 -30.35 -17.81
C GLN A 360 -5.20 -31.45 -16.76
N LEU A 361 -5.91 -31.37 -15.65
CA LEU A 361 -5.78 -32.35 -14.55
C LEU A 361 -6.31 -33.72 -14.95
N ARG A 362 -7.36 -33.78 -15.79
CA ARG A 362 -7.86 -35.04 -16.38
C ARG A 362 -6.79 -35.73 -17.23
N GLY A 363 -5.92 -34.97 -17.91
CA GLY A 363 -4.79 -35.49 -18.69
C GLY A 363 -3.79 -36.26 -17.83
N ILE A 364 -3.66 -35.93 -16.56
CA ILE A 364 -2.80 -36.65 -15.57
C ILE A 364 -3.63 -37.58 -14.65
N ARG A 365 -4.86 -37.91 -15.02
CA ARG A 365 -5.78 -38.80 -14.30
C ARG A 365 -6.21 -38.29 -12.91
N VAL A 366 -6.21 -37.01 -12.72
CA VAL A 366 -6.78 -36.35 -11.55
C VAL A 366 -8.14 -35.77 -11.94
N GLN A 367 -9.15 -36.03 -11.13
CA GLN A 367 -10.47 -35.44 -11.29
C GLN A 367 -10.69 -34.37 -10.22
N ILE A 368 -11.17 -33.21 -10.65
CA ILE A 368 -11.59 -32.17 -9.74
C ILE A 368 -13.10 -31.94 -9.87
N ARG A 369 -13.68 -31.35 -8.86
CA ARG A 369 -14.97 -30.67 -8.91
C ARG A 369 -14.75 -29.18 -8.71
N ALA A 370 -15.61 -28.35 -9.31
CA ALA A 370 -15.52 -26.92 -9.20
C ALA A 370 -16.87 -26.26 -8.95
N GLY A 371 -16.86 -25.14 -8.25
CA GLY A 371 -18.05 -24.33 -7.99
C GLY A 371 -17.78 -22.84 -8.14
N LEU A 372 -18.69 -22.15 -8.84
CA LEU A 372 -18.60 -20.72 -9.12
C LEU A 372 -19.82 -19.96 -8.61
N HIS A 373 -19.57 -18.80 -8.01
CA HIS A 373 -20.61 -17.84 -7.67
C HIS A 373 -20.07 -16.41 -7.85
N THR A 374 -20.94 -15.49 -8.28
CA THR A 374 -20.63 -14.06 -8.38
C THR A 374 -21.44 -13.30 -7.33
N GLY A 375 -20.78 -12.51 -6.53
CA GLY A 375 -21.40 -11.69 -5.50
C GLY A 375 -20.39 -10.75 -4.87
N GLU A 376 -20.86 -9.95 -3.92
CA GLU A 376 -19.96 -9.10 -3.14
C GLU A 376 -19.08 -9.96 -2.22
N VAL A 377 -17.77 -9.73 -2.31
CA VAL A 377 -16.76 -10.30 -1.42
C VAL A 377 -16.07 -9.19 -0.64
N GLU A 378 -15.68 -9.48 0.58
CA GLU A 378 -14.87 -8.60 1.42
C GLU A 378 -13.39 -8.94 1.22
N LEU A 379 -12.60 -7.95 0.83
CA LEU A 379 -11.14 -8.10 0.74
C LEU A 379 -10.53 -7.85 2.12
N ARG A 380 -9.69 -8.79 2.61
CA ARG A 380 -9.01 -8.71 3.91
C ARG A 380 -7.59 -9.22 3.78
N ASP A 381 -6.60 -8.35 3.82
CA ASP A 381 -5.17 -8.70 3.92
C ASP A 381 -4.73 -9.90 3.04
N GLY A 382 -5.15 -9.90 1.76
CA GLY A 382 -4.85 -10.98 0.82
C GLY A 382 -5.79 -12.20 0.89
N ASP A 383 -6.79 -12.20 1.78
CA ASP A 383 -7.88 -13.19 1.82
C ASP A 383 -9.20 -12.55 1.35
N VAL A 384 -10.19 -13.37 1.09
CA VAL A 384 -11.55 -12.94 0.72
C VAL A 384 -12.58 -13.56 1.66
N GLY A 385 -13.53 -12.73 2.09
CA GLY A 385 -14.62 -13.12 2.98
C GLY A 385 -16.00 -12.80 2.38
N GLY A 386 -17.04 -13.05 3.16
CA GLY A 386 -18.42 -12.72 2.82
C GLY A 386 -19.24 -13.91 2.34
N ILE A 387 -20.56 -13.69 2.24
CA ILE A 387 -21.51 -14.75 1.93
C ILE A 387 -21.29 -15.39 0.56
N ALA A 388 -20.80 -14.60 -0.42
CA ALA A 388 -20.51 -15.08 -1.77
C ALA A 388 -19.45 -16.19 -1.80
N VAL A 389 -18.43 -16.08 -0.93
CA VAL A 389 -17.38 -17.10 -0.77
C VAL A 389 -17.97 -18.40 -0.25
N HIS A 390 -18.84 -18.29 0.76
CA HIS A 390 -19.53 -19.46 1.31
C HIS A 390 -20.45 -20.14 0.27
N ILE A 391 -21.18 -19.36 -0.51
CA ILE A 391 -22.06 -19.90 -1.57
C ILE A 391 -21.22 -20.64 -2.62
N ALA A 392 -20.12 -20.06 -3.12
CA ALA A 392 -19.24 -20.71 -4.10
C ALA A 392 -18.68 -22.05 -3.58
N ALA A 393 -18.25 -22.11 -2.32
CA ALA A 393 -17.81 -23.35 -1.69
C ALA A 393 -18.92 -24.40 -1.62
N ARG A 394 -20.17 -24.00 -1.36
CA ARG A 394 -21.33 -24.93 -1.34
C ARG A 394 -21.74 -25.39 -2.72
N VAL A 395 -21.64 -24.50 -3.72
CA VAL A 395 -21.86 -24.87 -5.13
C VAL A 395 -20.84 -25.93 -5.55
N MET A 396 -19.54 -25.75 -5.20
CA MET A 396 -18.51 -26.78 -5.43
C MET A 396 -18.85 -28.09 -4.72
N GLY A 397 -19.28 -28.02 -3.45
CA GLY A 397 -19.65 -29.21 -2.68
C GLY A 397 -20.84 -29.99 -3.24
N ALA A 398 -21.68 -29.38 -4.08
CA ALA A 398 -22.78 -30.02 -4.80
C ALA A 398 -22.35 -30.66 -6.13
N ALA A 399 -21.16 -30.33 -6.63
CA ALA A 399 -20.64 -30.82 -7.90
C ALA A 399 -20.15 -32.27 -7.79
N GLY A 400 -20.45 -33.07 -8.83
CA GLY A 400 -19.92 -34.41 -9.00
C GLY A 400 -18.47 -34.45 -9.52
N PRO A 401 -17.88 -35.65 -9.65
CA PRO A 401 -16.56 -35.82 -10.24
C PRO A 401 -16.47 -35.28 -11.68
N GLY A 402 -15.51 -34.38 -11.92
CA GLY A 402 -15.29 -33.74 -13.22
C GLY A 402 -16.33 -32.66 -13.55
N GLU A 403 -17.25 -32.35 -12.64
CA GLU A 403 -18.31 -31.38 -12.86
C GLU A 403 -17.92 -29.97 -12.38
N ILE A 404 -18.35 -28.98 -13.16
CA ILE A 404 -18.22 -27.56 -12.83
C ILE A 404 -19.64 -27.01 -12.69
N LEU A 405 -20.01 -26.61 -11.47
CA LEU A 405 -21.33 -26.03 -11.19
C LEU A 405 -21.21 -24.50 -10.99
N THR A 406 -22.27 -23.83 -11.42
CA THR A 406 -22.44 -22.39 -11.22
C THR A 406 -23.81 -22.08 -10.61
N SER A 407 -23.89 -20.98 -9.87
CA SER A 407 -25.16 -20.43 -9.41
C SER A 407 -25.90 -19.71 -10.54
N ARG A 408 -27.20 -19.47 -10.35
CA ARG A 408 -28.03 -18.70 -11.28
C ARG A 408 -27.43 -17.30 -11.55
N THR A 409 -26.89 -16.63 -10.57
CA THR A 409 -26.24 -15.32 -10.74
C THR A 409 -25.14 -15.35 -11.80
N VAL A 410 -24.29 -16.36 -11.78
CA VAL A 410 -23.25 -16.57 -12.79
C VAL A 410 -23.89 -16.81 -14.18
N ARG A 411 -24.87 -17.68 -14.26
CA ARG A 411 -25.59 -17.99 -15.51
C ARG A 411 -26.19 -16.73 -16.14
N ASP A 412 -26.84 -15.88 -15.33
CA ASP A 412 -27.52 -14.69 -15.84
C ASP A 412 -26.50 -13.63 -16.34
N LEU A 413 -25.30 -13.57 -15.76
CA LEU A 413 -24.23 -12.67 -16.17
C LEU A 413 -23.48 -13.12 -17.44
N VAL A 414 -23.57 -14.37 -17.84
CA VAL A 414 -22.89 -14.89 -19.05
C VAL A 414 -23.82 -15.09 -20.24
N VAL A 415 -25.03 -14.61 -20.17
CA VAL A 415 -25.98 -14.62 -21.30
C VAL A 415 -25.34 -13.92 -22.50
N GLY A 416 -25.35 -14.62 -23.66
CA GLY A 416 -24.72 -14.12 -24.90
C GLY A 416 -23.25 -14.55 -25.08
N SER A 417 -22.66 -15.30 -24.13
CA SER A 417 -21.36 -15.94 -24.33
C SER A 417 -21.48 -17.28 -25.05
N SER A 418 -20.35 -17.85 -25.51
CA SER A 418 -20.30 -19.19 -26.12
C SER A 418 -20.46 -20.34 -25.12
N ILE A 419 -20.52 -20.03 -23.81
CA ILE A 419 -20.53 -21.05 -22.76
C ILE A 419 -21.89 -21.71 -22.69
N VAL A 420 -21.91 -23.05 -22.78
CA VAL A 420 -23.15 -23.85 -22.73
C VAL A 420 -23.34 -24.35 -21.29
N LEU A 421 -24.54 -24.02 -20.75
CA LEU A 421 -24.94 -24.38 -19.39
C LEU A 421 -26.16 -25.28 -19.41
N GLU A 422 -26.14 -26.37 -18.63
CA GLU A 422 -27.24 -27.29 -18.41
C GLU A 422 -27.84 -27.09 -17.02
N ASP A 423 -29.17 -26.97 -16.95
CA ASP A 423 -29.86 -26.77 -15.67
C ASP A 423 -29.82 -28.05 -14.82
N ARG A 424 -29.34 -27.90 -13.57
CA ARG A 424 -29.28 -28.97 -12.53
C ARG A 424 -30.43 -28.85 -11.52
N GLY A 425 -31.37 -27.96 -11.74
CA GLY A 425 -32.53 -27.73 -10.89
C GLY A 425 -32.23 -27.01 -9.59
N MET A 426 -33.20 -26.98 -8.72
CA MET A 426 -33.15 -26.36 -7.40
C MET A 426 -32.52 -27.30 -6.39
N GLN A 427 -31.50 -26.85 -5.70
CA GLN A 427 -30.76 -27.64 -4.70
C GLN A 427 -30.59 -26.83 -3.38
N PRO A 428 -30.76 -27.49 -2.23
CA PRO A 428 -30.43 -26.88 -0.95
C PRO A 428 -28.91 -26.82 -0.77
N LEU A 429 -28.38 -25.65 -0.41
CA LEU A 429 -26.97 -25.49 -0.08
C LEU A 429 -26.80 -25.46 1.44
N LYS A 430 -25.98 -26.36 1.99
CA LYS A 430 -25.83 -26.52 3.45
C LYS A 430 -25.38 -25.21 4.11
N GLY A 431 -26.20 -24.67 5.03
CA GLY A 431 -25.89 -23.44 5.76
C GLY A 431 -26.13 -22.15 4.99
N VAL A 432 -26.78 -22.22 3.83
CA VAL A 432 -27.26 -21.07 3.08
C VAL A 432 -28.78 -21.17 2.98
N GLU A 433 -29.48 -20.07 3.23
CA GLU A 433 -30.94 -20.03 3.25
C GLU A 433 -31.53 -20.22 1.84
N GLY A 434 -32.63 -20.97 1.74
CA GLY A 434 -33.37 -21.19 0.52
C GLY A 434 -32.82 -22.31 -0.35
N ALA A 435 -33.50 -22.52 -1.51
CA ALA A 435 -33.08 -23.44 -2.54
C ALA A 435 -32.44 -22.64 -3.71
N TRP A 436 -31.34 -23.16 -4.22
CA TRP A 436 -30.51 -22.50 -5.22
C TRP A 436 -30.54 -23.24 -6.54
N GLN A 437 -30.87 -22.53 -7.61
CA GLN A 437 -30.80 -23.08 -8.96
C GLN A 437 -29.35 -23.14 -9.42
N LEU A 438 -28.88 -24.34 -9.75
CA LEU A 438 -27.52 -24.61 -10.18
C LEU A 438 -27.47 -25.01 -11.65
N PHE A 439 -26.38 -24.75 -12.32
CA PHE A 439 -26.13 -25.05 -13.72
C PHE A 439 -24.75 -25.69 -13.88
N ALA A 440 -24.67 -26.75 -14.70
CA ALA A 440 -23.41 -27.38 -15.04
C ALA A 440 -22.83 -26.79 -16.33
N VAL A 441 -21.50 -26.54 -16.33
CA VAL A 441 -20.78 -26.12 -17.54
C VAL A 441 -20.51 -27.36 -18.39
N VAL A 442 -21.17 -27.46 -19.59
CA VAL A 442 -21.04 -28.62 -20.47
C VAL A 442 -20.27 -28.35 -21.76
N GLY A 443 -19.99 -27.07 -22.09
CA GLY A 443 -19.19 -26.66 -23.24
C GLY A 443 -18.76 -25.17 -23.11
N SER A 444 -17.65 -24.82 -23.74
CA SER A 444 -17.15 -23.43 -23.81
C SER A 444 -16.57 -23.15 -25.19
#